data_7819962b9f4b4736245b7da2c83ddb01
#
_entry.id   7819962b9f4b4736245b7da2c83ddb01
#
_cell.length_a   1.000
_cell.length_b   1.000
_cell.length_c   1.000
_cell.angle_alpha   90.00
_cell.angle_beta   90.00
_cell.angle_gamma   90.00
#
_symmetry.space_group_name_H-M   'P 1'
#
loop_
_entity.id
_entity.type
_entity.pdbx_description
1 polymer ?
#
loop_
_entity_poly.entity_id
_entity_poly.type
_entity_poly.pdbx_seq_one_letter_code
_entity_poly.pdbx_strand_id
1 'polypeptide(L)'
;MKPDLSVSLGSLRVRNPVISASGTFGYGLEFAPFYDISRLGAIVVKGLSLAPSPGNPPGRIVETASGMLNAIGLQNIGVERFVADVVPRLEDAGATYIANIYGRTPEEYEEVARRLSAVPSLAAIEVNASCPNV
;
A
#
# COMPACT_ATOMS: atom_id res chain seq x y z
N MET A 1 -9.77 13.29 30.06
CA MET A 1 -8.55 12.95 29.27
C MET A 1 -8.99 12.11 28.08
N LYS A 2 -8.49 12.38 26.88
CA LYS A 2 -8.70 11.46 25.74
C LYS A 2 -7.76 10.27 25.90
N PRO A 3 -8.20 9.01 25.64
CA PRO A 3 -7.32 7.85 25.71
C PRO A 3 -6.18 7.96 24.69
N ASP A 4 -5.00 7.52 25.08
CA ASP A 4 -3.88 7.31 24.14
C ASP A 4 -4.13 5.97 23.42
N LEU A 5 -4.32 6.04 22.10
CA LEU A 5 -4.55 4.88 21.23
C LEU A 5 -3.28 4.49 20.46
N SER A 6 -2.16 5.17 20.72
CA SER A 6 -0.92 4.88 19.98
C SER A 6 -0.42 3.47 20.28
N VAL A 7 0.12 2.81 19.23
CA VAL A 7 0.74 1.48 19.33
C VAL A 7 2.10 1.48 18.65
N SER A 8 2.98 0.57 19.10
CA SER A 8 4.29 0.38 18.49
C SER A 8 4.36 -0.96 17.74
N LEU A 9 4.87 -0.93 16.52
CA LEU A 9 5.17 -2.08 15.69
C LEU A 9 6.69 -2.10 15.49
N GLY A 10 7.40 -2.79 16.37
CA GLY A 10 8.86 -2.64 16.46
C GLY A 10 9.24 -1.20 16.78
N SER A 11 10.03 -0.57 15.92
CA SER A 11 10.42 0.84 16.03
C SER A 11 9.39 1.83 15.49
N LEU A 12 8.43 1.38 14.68
CA LEU A 12 7.38 2.22 14.13
C LEU A 12 6.30 2.48 15.19
N ARG A 13 6.07 3.75 15.53
CA ARG A 13 4.95 4.17 16.37
C ARG A 13 3.85 4.78 15.50
N VAL A 14 2.65 4.21 15.58
CA VAL A 14 1.45 4.72 14.91
C VAL A 14 0.46 5.30 15.92
N ARG A 15 -0.34 6.29 15.48
CA ARG A 15 -1.25 7.05 16.36
C ARG A 15 -2.42 6.23 16.91
N ASN A 16 -2.77 5.14 16.25
CA ASN A 16 -3.81 4.19 16.68
C ASN A 16 -3.61 2.86 15.93
N PRO A 17 -4.27 1.75 16.37
CA PRO A 17 -4.08 0.43 15.79
C PRO A 17 -4.81 0.20 14.45
N VAL A 18 -5.53 1.19 13.90
CA VAL A 18 -6.30 1.02 12.66
C VAL A 18 -5.37 1.23 11.47
N ILE A 19 -5.08 0.14 10.78
CA ILE A 19 -4.22 0.12 9.58
C ILE A 19 -5.01 -0.52 8.44
N SER A 20 -5.02 0.11 7.25
CA SER A 20 -5.64 -0.50 6.08
C SER A 20 -4.80 -1.68 5.58
N ALA A 21 -5.44 -2.74 5.10
CA ALA A 21 -4.74 -3.86 4.49
C ALA A 21 -4.32 -3.53 3.05
N SER A 22 -3.16 -4.05 2.62
CA SER A 22 -2.70 -3.90 1.24
C SER A 22 -3.71 -4.47 0.23
N GLY A 23 -3.86 -3.81 -0.90
CA GLY A 23 -4.77 -4.20 -1.96
C GLY A 23 -6.26 -3.90 -1.72
N THR A 24 -6.65 -3.41 -0.53
CA THR A 24 -8.06 -3.10 -0.20
C THR A 24 -8.34 -1.60 -0.16
N PHE A 25 -7.32 -0.76 -0.12
CA PHE A 25 -7.42 0.68 0.08
C PHE A 25 -6.69 1.51 -0.99
N GLY A 26 -6.40 0.92 -2.15
CA GLY A 26 -5.66 1.58 -3.23
C GLY A 26 -4.33 2.17 -2.74
N TYR A 27 -4.09 3.43 -3.06
CA TYR A 27 -2.98 4.22 -2.50
C TYR A 27 -3.43 5.12 -1.35
N GLY A 28 -4.71 5.02 -0.94
CA GLY A 28 -5.31 5.83 0.11
C GLY A 28 -5.91 7.14 -0.39
N LEU A 29 -5.32 7.75 -1.41
CA LEU A 29 -5.74 9.04 -1.97
C LEU A 29 -7.13 9.00 -2.59
N GLU A 30 -7.57 7.84 -3.04
CA GLU A 30 -8.90 7.58 -3.59
C GLU A 30 -10.01 7.81 -2.55
N PHE A 31 -9.67 7.66 -1.27
CA PHE A 31 -10.60 7.84 -0.15
C PHE A 31 -10.51 9.23 0.50
N ALA A 32 -9.50 10.02 0.19
CA ALA A 32 -9.31 11.36 0.76
C ALA A 32 -10.53 12.29 0.58
N PRO A 33 -11.31 12.24 -0.52
CA PRO A 33 -12.53 13.04 -0.65
C PRO A 33 -13.65 12.69 0.33
N PHE A 34 -13.62 11.48 0.90
CA PHE A 34 -14.69 10.95 1.77
C PHE A 34 -14.27 10.87 3.23
N TYR A 35 -12.97 10.82 3.49
CA TYR A 35 -12.43 10.58 4.82
C TYR A 35 -11.05 11.22 4.98
N ASP A 36 -10.82 11.82 6.14
CA ASP A 36 -9.49 12.31 6.52
C ASP A 36 -8.55 11.12 6.79
N ILE A 37 -7.80 10.74 5.76
CA ILE A 37 -6.91 9.56 5.78
C ILE A 37 -5.76 9.70 6.78
N SER A 38 -5.43 10.92 7.23
CA SER A 38 -4.44 11.15 8.27
C SER A 38 -4.85 10.59 9.64
N ARG A 39 -6.14 10.32 9.83
CA ARG A 39 -6.67 9.75 11.08
C ARG A 39 -6.38 8.27 11.26
N LEU A 40 -6.02 7.55 10.20
CA LEU A 40 -5.59 6.16 10.29
C LEU A 40 -4.24 6.06 10.99
N GLY A 41 -3.99 4.95 11.67
CA GLY A 41 -2.68 4.62 12.21
C GLY A 41 -1.64 4.52 11.10
N ALA A 42 -1.97 3.80 10.03
CA ALA A 42 -1.21 3.80 8.78
C ALA A 42 -2.09 3.32 7.61
N ILE A 43 -1.62 3.60 6.40
CA ILE A 43 -2.17 3.07 5.15
C ILE A 43 -1.14 2.10 4.58
N VAL A 44 -1.51 0.82 4.39
CA VAL A 44 -0.70 -0.07 3.58
C VAL A 44 -1.16 0.09 2.13
N VAL A 45 -0.30 0.63 1.29
CA VAL A 45 -0.65 0.93 -0.10
C VAL A 45 -0.71 -0.33 -0.96
N LYS A 46 -1.31 -0.21 -2.14
CA LYS A 46 -1.34 -1.26 -3.16
C LYS A 46 0.07 -1.78 -3.45
N GLY A 47 0.22 -3.09 -3.57
CA GLY A 47 1.50 -3.74 -3.85
C GLY A 47 2.21 -3.14 -5.06
N LEU A 48 3.47 -2.79 -4.88
CA LEU A 48 4.33 -2.12 -5.84
C LEU A 48 5.35 -3.11 -6.40
N SER A 49 5.52 -3.10 -7.71
CA SER A 49 6.62 -3.77 -8.42
C SER A 49 7.60 -2.76 -8.99
N LEU A 50 8.74 -3.27 -9.47
CA LEU A 50 9.78 -2.43 -10.08
C LEU A 50 9.22 -1.66 -11.28
N ALA A 51 8.58 -2.35 -12.21
CA ALA A 51 7.89 -1.77 -13.35
C ALA A 51 6.36 -1.72 -13.11
N PRO A 52 5.61 -0.83 -13.77
CA PRO A 52 4.17 -0.86 -13.74
C PRO A 52 3.60 -2.20 -14.22
N SER A 53 2.52 -2.66 -13.58
CA SER A 53 1.81 -3.88 -13.98
C SER A 53 0.35 -3.54 -14.32
N PRO A 54 -0.14 -3.91 -15.51
CA PRO A 54 -1.54 -3.70 -15.88
C PRO A 54 -2.50 -4.68 -15.16
N GLY A 55 -1.96 -5.71 -14.51
CA GLY A 55 -2.75 -6.81 -13.98
C GLY A 55 -3.36 -7.70 -15.08
N ASN A 56 -4.35 -8.50 -14.70
CA ASN A 56 -5.04 -9.38 -15.62
C ASN A 56 -5.99 -8.61 -16.58
N PRO A 57 -6.30 -9.13 -17.76
CA PRO A 57 -7.27 -8.52 -18.66
C PRO A 57 -8.69 -8.47 -18.04
N PRO A 58 -9.60 -7.63 -18.60
CA PRO A 58 -11.00 -7.53 -18.16
C PRO A 58 -11.72 -8.86 -18.05
N GLY A 59 -12.75 -8.93 -17.15
CA GLY A 59 -13.41 -10.16 -16.71
C GLY A 59 -12.82 -10.70 -15.41
N ARG A 60 -12.02 -9.91 -14.71
CA ARG A 60 -11.28 -10.24 -13.50
C ARG A 60 -12.01 -10.01 -12.17
N ILE A 61 -13.27 -9.62 -12.23
CA ILE A 61 -14.18 -9.50 -11.08
C ILE A 61 -15.51 -10.13 -11.45
N VAL A 62 -16.03 -11.01 -10.58
CA VAL A 62 -17.33 -11.68 -10.75
C VAL A 62 -18.07 -11.65 -9.42
N GLU A 63 -19.31 -11.16 -9.44
CA GLU A 63 -20.21 -11.24 -8.28
C GLU A 63 -20.75 -12.66 -8.14
N THR A 64 -20.93 -13.07 -6.88
CA THR A 64 -21.55 -14.34 -6.50
C THR A 64 -22.73 -14.08 -5.57
N ALA A 65 -23.53 -15.10 -5.27
CA ALA A 65 -24.73 -14.97 -4.40
C ALA A 65 -24.40 -14.40 -3.00
N SER A 66 -23.19 -14.55 -2.50
CA SER A 66 -22.78 -14.14 -1.15
C SER A 66 -21.41 -13.42 -1.10
N GLY A 67 -20.96 -12.89 -2.21
CA GLY A 67 -19.67 -12.17 -2.24
C GLY A 67 -19.19 -11.89 -3.64
N MET A 68 -17.86 -11.81 -3.78
CA MET A 68 -17.19 -11.46 -5.02
C MET A 68 -15.91 -12.29 -5.18
N LEU A 69 -15.69 -12.82 -6.38
CA LEU A 69 -14.41 -13.40 -6.78
C LEU A 69 -13.62 -12.37 -7.59
N ASN A 70 -12.32 -12.31 -7.36
CA ASN A 70 -11.45 -11.46 -8.16
C ASN A 70 -10.11 -12.14 -8.51
N ALA A 71 -9.58 -11.72 -9.64
CA ALA A 71 -8.25 -12.07 -10.13
C ALA A 71 -7.61 -10.82 -10.74
N ILE A 72 -7.38 -9.79 -9.93
CA ILE A 72 -6.88 -8.47 -10.39
C ILE A 72 -5.48 -8.58 -10.98
N GLY A 73 -4.63 -9.50 -10.50
CA GLY A 73 -3.29 -9.72 -11.02
C GLY A 73 -2.28 -8.63 -10.63
N LEU A 74 -2.34 -8.15 -9.39
CA LEU A 74 -1.40 -7.19 -8.81
C LEU A 74 -1.19 -5.90 -9.64
N GLN A 75 -2.27 -5.41 -10.27
CA GLN A 75 -2.22 -4.13 -10.99
C GLN A 75 -1.63 -3.02 -10.11
N ASN A 76 -0.62 -2.32 -10.63
CA ASN A 76 0.00 -1.19 -9.93
C ASN A 76 0.77 -0.28 -10.89
N ILE A 77 1.13 0.91 -10.41
CA ILE A 77 1.80 1.95 -11.19
C ILE A 77 3.32 1.85 -11.22
N GLY A 78 3.90 0.88 -10.50
CA GLY A 78 5.35 0.76 -10.33
C GLY A 78 5.92 1.73 -9.29
N VAL A 79 7.10 1.38 -8.75
CA VAL A 79 7.74 2.12 -7.67
C VAL A 79 8.11 3.56 -8.05
N GLU A 80 8.56 3.80 -9.28
CA GLU A 80 8.98 5.15 -9.71
C GLU A 80 7.83 6.14 -9.71
N ARG A 81 6.69 5.77 -10.33
CA ARG A 81 5.51 6.63 -10.34
C ARG A 81 4.89 6.79 -8.95
N PHE A 82 4.96 5.75 -8.12
CA PHE A 82 4.52 5.87 -6.73
C PHE A 82 5.32 6.95 -5.99
N VAL A 83 6.64 6.92 -6.09
CA VAL A 83 7.51 7.91 -5.43
C VAL A 83 7.29 9.31 -6.00
N ALA A 84 7.16 9.44 -7.32
CA ALA A 84 7.03 10.75 -7.97
C ALA A 84 5.65 11.38 -7.81
N ASP A 85 4.57 10.59 -7.93
CA ASP A 85 3.21 11.12 -8.09
C ASP A 85 2.35 10.95 -6.83
N VAL A 86 2.59 9.89 -6.03
CA VAL A 86 1.73 9.52 -4.90
C VAL A 86 2.30 9.97 -3.56
N VAL A 87 3.60 9.77 -3.35
CA VAL A 87 4.27 10.13 -2.09
C VAL A 87 4.04 11.59 -1.71
N PRO A 88 4.27 12.60 -2.57
CA PRO A 88 4.06 13.99 -2.19
C PRO A 88 2.61 14.27 -1.73
N ARG A 89 1.64 13.62 -2.36
CA ARG A 89 0.23 13.79 -2.01
C ARG A 89 -0.16 13.13 -0.70
N LEU A 90 0.48 12.01 -0.35
CA LEU A 90 0.31 11.37 0.97
C LEU A 90 0.94 12.21 2.08
N GLU A 91 2.09 12.82 1.80
CA GLU A 91 2.75 13.77 2.70
C GLU A 91 1.87 15.00 2.94
N ASP A 92 1.36 15.62 1.89
CA ASP A 92 0.44 16.77 1.97
C ASP A 92 -0.83 16.44 2.77
N ALA A 93 -1.33 15.20 2.63
CA ALA A 93 -2.48 14.72 3.40
C ALA A 93 -2.13 14.36 4.87
N GLY A 94 -0.86 14.41 5.27
CA GLY A 94 -0.41 14.06 6.62
C GLY A 94 -0.61 12.58 6.96
N ALA A 95 -0.68 11.70 5.96
CA ALA A 95 -0.90 10.28 6.14
C ALA A 95 0.39 9.55 6.54
N THR A 96 0.28 8.60 7.48
CA THR A 96 1.32 7.60 7.71
C THR A 96 1.09 6.45 6.72
N TYR A 97 2.10 6.07 5.94
CA TYR A 97 1.95 5.04 4.92
C TYR A 97 3.09 4.02 4.93
N ILE A 98 2.72 2.80 4.58
CA ILE A 98 3.59 1.61 4.49
C ILE A 98 3.52 1.13 3.04
N ALA A 99 4.66 0.90 2.41
CA ALA A 99 4.70 0.38 1.05
C ALA A 99 4.65 -1.15 1.06
N ASN A 100 3.61 -1.74 0.48
CA ASN A 100 3.63 -3.16 0.16
C ASN A 100 4.44 -3.36 -1.12
N ILE A 101 5.35 -4.32 -1.13
CA ILE A 101 6.20 -4.62 -2.28
C ILE A 101 6.10 -6.09 -2.70
N TYR A 102 6.22 -6.32 -4.00
CA TYR A 102 6.41 -7.65 -4.55
C TYR A 102 7.38 -7.64 -5.73
N GLY A 103 7.99 -8.78 -5.99
CA GLY A 103 8.86 -9.03 -7.12
C GLY A 103 8.70 -10.48 -7.59
N ARG A 104 9.22 -10.78 -8.77
CA ARG A 104 9.29 -12.14 -9.31
C ARG A 104 10.62 -12.81 -9.00
N THR A 105 11.63 -12.00 -8.67
CA THR A 105 12.96 -12.45 -8.26
C THR A 105 13.43 -11.70 -7.03
N PRO A 106 14.36 -12.25 -6.24
CA PRO A 106 14.95 -11.55 -5.11
C PRO A 106 15.53 -10.18 -5.47
N GLU A 107 16.13 -10.05 -6.65
CA GLU A 107 16.75 -8.81 -7.15
C GLU A 107 15.70 -7.73 -7.39
N GLU A 108 14.50 -8.08 -7.87
CA GLU A 108 13.38 -7.13 -8.01
C GLU A 108 12.94 -6.62 -6.64
N TYR A 109 12.82 -7.48 -5.63
CA TYR A 109 12.51 -7.06 -4.26
C TYR A 109 13.57 -6.12 -3.71
N GLU A 110 14.85 -6.47 -3.87
CA GLU A 110 15.97 -5.65 -3.43
C GLU A 110 15.92 -4.25 -4.06
N GLU A 111 15.75 -4.17 -5.38
CA GLU A 111 15.74 -2.90 -6.10
C GLU A 111 14.54 -2.02 -5.71
N VAL A 112 13.35 -2.61 -5.57
CA VAL A 112 12.17 -1.87 -5.11
C VAL A 112 12.37 -1.37 -3.69
N ALA A 113 12.86 -2.22 -2.78
CA ALA A 113 13.14 -1.83 -1.40
C ALA A 113 14.21 -0.73 -1.32
N ARG A 114 15.27 -0.82 -2.13
CA ARG A 114 16.33 0.20 -2.20
C ARG A 114 15.78 1.57 -2.62
N ARG A 115 14.91 1.62 -3.64
CA ARG A 115 14.28 2.88 -4.09
C ARG A 115 13.37 3.48 -3.00
N LEU A 116 12.59 2.64 -2.36
CA LEU A 116 11.68 3.07 -1.30
C LEU A 116 12.43 3.50 -0.03
N SER A 117 13.57 2.88 0.29
CA SER A 117 14.41 3.28 1.42
C SER A 117 15.01 4.68 1.27
N ALA A 118 15.02 5.24 0.06
CA ALA A 118 15.41 6.62 -0.20
C ALA A 118 14.29 7.64 0.07
N VAL A 119 13.08 7.19 0.44
CA VAL A 119 11.90 8.05 0.75
C VAL A 119 11.83 8.26 2.26
N PRO A 120 12.19 9.46 2.77
CA PRO A 120 12.31 9.70 4.22
C PRO A 120 10.98 9.60 4.98
N SER A 121 9.87 9.88 4.31
CA SER A 121 8.51 9.87 4.88
C SER A 121 7.87 8.48 4.92
N LEU A 122 8.47 7.48 4.25
CA LEU A 122 7.96 6.13 4.26
C LEU A 122 8.13 5.51 5.66
N ALA A 123 7.02 5.08 6.26
CA ALA A 123 7.02 4.55 7.62
C ALA A 123 7.62 3.14 7.73
N ALA A 124 7.33 2.28 6.74
CA ALA A 124 7.83 0.89 6.68
C ALA A 124 7.64 0.30 5.28
N ILE A 125 8.25 -0.86 5.08
CA ILE A 125 8.04 -1.71 3.90
C ILE A 125 7.40 -3.02 4.35
N GLU A 126 6.30 -3.41 3.71
CA GLU A 126 5.64 -4.71 3.86
C GLU A 126 6.02 -5.60 2.68
N VAL A 127 6.67 -6.72 2.95
CA VAL A 127 7.09 -7.67 1.92
C VAL A 127 5.97 -8.66 1.64
N ASN A 128 5.44 -8.68 0.42
CA ASN A 128 4.48 -9.69 -0.03
C ASN A 128 5.23 -10.97 -0.42
N ALA A 129 5.38 -11.88 0.52
CA ALA A 129 6.08 -13.15 0.34
C ALA A 129 5.17 -14.30 -0.17
N SER A 130 3.87 -14.08 -0.26
CA SER A 130 2.91 -15.12 -0.67
C SER A 130 1.63 -14.49 -1.21
N CYS A 131 1.45 -14.54 -2.52
CA CYS A 131 0.22 -14.12 -3.18
C CYS A 131 -0.16 -15.12 -4.26
N PRO A 132 -1.41 -15.64 -4.27
CA PRO A 132 -1.85 -16.62 -5.29
C PRO A 132 -1.97 -16.02 -6.70
N ASN A 133 -1.82 -14.69 -6.85
CA ASN A 133 -1.92 -13.98 -8.12
C ASN A 133 -0.56 -13.70 -8.77
N VAL A 134 0.52 -14.29 -8.27
CA VAL A 134 1.89 -14.23 -8.81
C VAL A 134 2.45 -15.62 -9.02
#